data_0477652edcc542ded2f88e05944734c8
#
_entry.id   0477652edcc542ded2f88e05944734c8
#
_cell.length_a   1.000
_cell.length_b   1.000
_cell.length_c   1.000
_cell.angle_alpha   90.00
_cell.angle_beta   90.00
_cell.angle_gamma   90.00
#
_symmetry.space_group_name_H-M   'P 1'
#
loop_
_entity.id
_entity.type
_entity.pdbx_description
1 polymer ?
#
loop_
_entity_poly.entity_id
_entity_poly.type
_entity_poly.pdbx_seq_one_letter_code
_entity_poly.pdbx_strand_id
1 'polypeptide(L)'
;MKYKLAILCSLGLLVAGCKKSKSSGPSAEVTGLAAVPASAEAIVVIDVPRVLDAPLVDHAIEVLLQREPDLAERWQKLHESCKLEPKTFQHVVLAIGPHTGPQPGTGPVLVVATGKLVETELAACVRAMVGQGGGTLTASPLGNRTLYQAKQGNRIMYFAFGRADTVLMSANEASITEALGAGKKITDNPDMAKWAALADQKAPIWAAGRVDERVRAGLVKTTNNAVSAGPQALVVSIDATKGLKIALGAVMANPADAKALESFAKTQLAALAMAAQAKSLGRVVNEVKIAADASILRIDATLDSDEVNQLISALDGGGGSAQSAPPPAGSNGSAGP
;
A
#
# COMPACT_ATOMS: atom_id res chain seq x y z
N MET A 1 85.58 -14.93 -16.28
CA MET A 1 86.16 -13.87 -15.44
C MET A 1 85.03 -13.16 -14.69
N LYS A 2 84.97 -13.38 -13.40
CA LYS A 2 85.03 -12.38 -12.32
C LYS A 2 83.80 -11.46 -12.27
N TYR A 3 83.06 -11.20 -11.26
CA TYR A 3 82.94 -11.37 -9.79
C TYR A 3 81.55 -10.83 -9.42
N LYS A 4 80.77 -11.54 -8.61
CA LYS A 4 80.41 -11.23 -7.22
C LYS A 4 79.97 -9.79 -6.95
N LEU A 5 78.74 -9.59 -6.50
CA LEU A 5 78.52 -9.16 -5.11
C LEU A 5 77.04 -9.28 -4.71
N ALA A 6 76.83 -10.03 -3.67
CA ALA A 6 75.57 -10.08 -2.93
C ALA A 6 75.51 -8.84 -1.98
N ILE A 7 74.37 -8.17 -1.91
CA ILE A 7 74.06 -7.35 -0.75
C ILE A 7 72.65 -7.71 -0.28
N LEU A 8 72.61 -8.40 0.86
CA LEU A 8 71.46 -8.49 1.75
C LEU A 8 71.17 -7.07 2.22
N CYS A 9 69.93 -6.64 2.08
CA CYS A 9 69.33 -5.67 2.98
C CYS A 9 67.98 -6.13 3.41
N SER A 10 67.97 -6.74 4.57
CA SER A 10 66.84 -6.93 5.44
C SER A 10 66.30 -5.56 5.85
N LEU A 11 65.08 -5.24 5.49
CA LEU A 11 64.35 -4.13 6.12
C LEU A 11 62.92 -4.52 6.37
N GLY A 12 62.63 -4.59 7.61
CA GLY A 12 61.48 -4.47 8.45
C GLY A 12 60.10 -4.50 7.83
N LEU A 13 59.36 -5.55 8.16
CA LEU A 13 57.89 -5.52 8.13
C LEU A 13 57.38 -4.45 9.11
N LEU A 14 57.00 -3.31 8.60
CA LEU A 14 56.02 -2.42 9.21
C LEU A 14 54.67 -2.81 8.66
N VAL A 15 53.98 -3.73 9.36
CA VAL A 15 52.56 -3.94 9.22
C VAL A 15 51.85 -2.72 9.76
N ALA A 16 51.74 -1.68 8.97
CA ALA A 16 50.79 -0.61 9.17
C ALA A 16 49.42 -1.21 8.85
N GLY A 17 48.69 -1.60 9.88
CA GLY A 17 47.27 -1.96 9.81
C GLY A 17 46.47 -0.78 9.28
N CYS A 18 46.30 -0.70 7.97
CA CYS A 18 45.24 0.09 7.37
C CYS A 18 43.90 -0.47 7.87
N LYS A 19 43.40 0.08 8.95
CA LYS A 19 41.94 0.08 9.16
C LYS A 19 41.35 0.60 7.85
N LYS A 20 40.78 -0.30 7.06
CA LYS A 20 39.86 0.08 5.99
C LYS A 20 38.77 0.90 6.66
N SER A 21 38.90 2.22 6.70
CA SER A 21 37.76 3.09 6.80
C SER A 21 36.89 2.66 5.64
N LYS A 22 35.72 2.11 5.93
CA LYS A 22 34.68 1.94 4.92
C LYS A 22 34.52 3.33 4.32
N SER A 23 35.09 3.56 3.14
CA SER A 23 34.75 4.74 2.36
C SER A 23 33.25 4.62 2.16
N SER A 24 32.50 5.47 2.85
CA SER A 24 31.12 5.74 2.50
C SER A 24 31.17 6.38 1.11
N GLY A 25 31.14 5.56 0.07
CA GLY A 25 30.79 6.03 -1.26
C GLY A 25 29.45 6.75 -1.16
N PRO A 26 29.10 7.62 -2.11
CA PRO A 26 27.79 8.26 -2.11
C PRO A 26 26.75 7.18 -1.90
N SER A 27 25.90 7.33 -0.86
CA SER A 27 24.88 6.35 -0.59
C SER A 27 23.99 6.22 -1.82
N ALA A 28 23.71 4.99 -2.23
CA ALA A 28 22.87 4.74 -3.40
C ALA A 28 21.57 5.55 -3.28
N GLU A 29 21.20 6.23 -4.34
CA GLU A 29 19.92 6.92 -4.42
C GLU A 29 18.80 5.88 -4.36
N VAL A 30 17.87 6.04 -3.41
CA VAL A 30 16.81 5.07 -3.11
C VAL A 30 15.47 5.65 -3.53
N THR A 31 14.78 4.97 -4.45
CA THR A 31 13.50 5.44 -5.02
C THR A 31 12.60 4.26 -5.41
N GLY A 32 11.27 4.47 -5.40
CA GLY A 32 10.30 3.48 -5.83
C GLY A 32 10.44 2.14 -5.10
N LEU A 33 10.34 1.03 -5.83
CA LEU A 33 10.50 -0.32 -5.27
C LEU A 33 11.91 -0.60 -4.74
N ALA A 34 12.93 0.09 -5.23
CA ALA A 34 14.30 -0.03 -4.71
C ALA A 34 14.45 0.55 -3.29
N ALA A 35 13.47 1.31 -2.82
CA ALA A 35 13.41 1.77 -1.43
C ALA A 35 12.71 0.76 -0.49
N VAL A 36 11.93 -0.17 -1.03
CA VAL A 36 11.12 -1.09 -0.22
C VAL A 36 11.99 -2.24 0.28
N PRO A 37 12.04 -2.49 1.60
CA PRO A 37 12.77 -3.63 2.16
C PRO A 37 12.22 -4.97 1.69
N ALA A 38 13.09 -6.00 1.57
CA ALA A 38 12.69 -7.35 1.17
C ALA A 38 11.76 -8.03 2.20
N SER A 39 11.71 -7.51 3.42
CA SER A 39 10.84 -7.95 4.50
C SER A 39 9.36 -7.55 4.30
N ALA A 40 9.05 -6.65 3.38
CA ALA A 40 7.68 -6.24 3.12
C ALA A 40 6.82 -7.42 2.63
N GLU A 41 5.61 -7.53 3.18
CA GLU A 41 4.66 -8.61 2.87
C GLU A 41 3.67 -8.21 1.76
N ALA A 42 3.45 -6.90 1.58
CA ALA A 42 2.62 -6.39 0.50
C ALA A 42 3.14 -5.05 -0.03
N ILE A 43 2.89 -4.82 -1.31
CA ILE A 43 3.17 -3.57 -2.00
C ILE A 43 1.95 -3.11 -2.79
N VAL A 44 1.74 -1.79 -2.83
CA VAL A 44 0.80 -1.12 -3.72
C VAL A 44 1.56 -0.04 -4.47
N VAL A 45 1.47 -0.02 -5.77
CA VAL A 45 2.14 0.97 -6.63
C VAL A 45 1.07 1.80 -7.33
N ILE A 46 1.21 3.11 -7.28
CA ILE A 46 0.25 4.09 -7.77
C ILE A 46 0.95 5.06 -8.72
N ASP A 47 0.47 5.16 -9.94
CA ASP A 47 0.79 6.22 -10.91
C ASP A 47 -0.18 7.39 -10.65
N VAL A 48 0.28 8.37 -9.90
CA VAL A 48 -0.59 9.45 -9.39
C VAL A 48 -1.22 10.28 -10.50
N PRO A 49 -0.49 10.75 -11.54
CA PRO A 49 -1.10 11.50 -12.63
C PRO A 49 -2.25 10.74 -13.29
N ARG A 50 -2.05 9.46 -13.61
CA ARG A 50 -3.08 8.65 -14.29
C ARG A 50 -4.29 8.36 -13.40
N VAL A 51 -4.08 8.26 -12.09
CA VAL A 51 -5.16 8.11 -11.10
C VAL A 51 -5.96 9.41 -10.98
N LEU A 52 -5.28 10.55 -10.90
CA LEU A 52 -5.92 11.87 -10.78
C LEU A 52 -6.64 12.31 -12.07
N ASP A 53 -6.22 11.82 -13.23
CA ASP A 53 -6.89 12.11 -14.49
C ASP A 53 -8.15 11.24 -14.73
N ALA A 54 -8.46 10.33 -13.78
CA ALA A 54 -9.62 9.45 -13.88
C ALA A 54 -10.87 10.12 -13.26
N PRO A 55 -11.94 10.37 -14.05
CA PRO A 55 -13.15 11.07 -13.56
C PRO A 55 -13.82 10.40 -12.36
N LEU A 56 -13.72 9.06 -12.29
CA LEU A 56 -14.22 8.28 -11.17
C LEU A 56 -13.50 8.63 -9.86
N VAL A 57 -12.20 8.90 -9.93
CA VAL A 57 -11.37 9.21 -8.75
C VAL A 57 -11.72 10.60 -8.21
N ASP A 58 -11.92 11.57 -9.08
CA ASP A 58 -12.36 12.91 -8.65
C ASP A 58 -13.66 12.84 -7.87
N HIS A 59 -14.65 12.13 -8.39
CA HIS A 59 -15.92 11.94 -7.70
C HIS A 59 -15.76 11.17 -6.37
N ALA A 60 -14.93 10.12 -6.34
CA ALA A 60 -14.67 9.37 -5.12
C ALA A 60 -13.98 10.22 -4.03
N ILE A 61 -13.04 11.10 -4.43
CA ILE A 61 -12.39 12.06 -3.52
C ILE A 61 -13.42 13.04 -2.97
N GLU A 62 -14.28 13.61 -3.81
CA GLU A 62 -15.35 14.53 -3.37
C GLU A 62 -16.26 13.88 -2.33
N VAL A 63 -16.77 12.68 -2.61
CA VAL A 63 -17.63 11.92 -1.69
C VAL A 63 -16.90 11.61 -0.39
N LEU A 64 -15.63 11.23 -0.44
CA LEU A 64 -14.83 10.94 0.75
C LEU A 64 -14.65 12.18 1.62
N LEU A 65 -14.30 13.33 1.01
CA LEU A 65 -14.13 14.59 1.74
C LEU A 65 -15.43 15.10 2.33
N GLN A 66 -16.58 14.86 1.69
CA GLN A 66 -17.90 15.19 2.24
C GLN A 66 -18.27 14.33 3.45
N ARG A 67 -17.89 13.04 3.45
CA ARG A 67 -18.19 12.08 4.52
C ARG A 67 -17.25 12.22 5.73
N GLU A 68 -16.03 12.69 5.49
CA GLU A 68 -14.97 12.78 6.49
C GLU A 68 -14.48 14.23 6.66
N PRO A 69 -15.21 15.08 7.40
CA PRO A 69 -14.89 16.51 7.58
C PRO A 69 -13.47 16.75 8.13
N ASP A 70 -13.02 15.88 9.04
CA ASP A 70 -11.65 15.95 9.59
C ASP A 70 -10.58 15.73 8.51
N LEU A 71 -10.86 14.87 7.54
CA LEU A 71 -9.98 14.63 6.40
C LEU A 71 -9.99 15.84 5.47
N ALA A 72 -11.17 16.41 5.20
CA ALA A 72 -11.33 17.61 4.38
C ALA A 72 -10.56 18.80 4.98
N GLU A 73 -10.66 19.05 6.28
CA GLU A 73 -9.92 20.10 6.97
C GLU A 73 -8.40 19.90 6.88
N ARG A 74 -7.92 18.66 7.07
CA ARG A 74 -6.49 18.35 6.95
C ARG A 74 -6.00 18.52 5.51
N TRP A 75 -6.81 18.10 4.55
CA TRP A 75 -6.52 18.26 3.12
C TRP A 75 -6.40 19.74 2.75
N GLN A 76 -7.35 20.57 3.18
CA GLN A 76 -7.32 22.00 2.97
C GLN A 76 -6.09 22.65 3.62
N LYS A 77 -5.77 22.31 4.87
CA LYS A 77 -4.57 22.80 5.58
C LYS A 77 -3.28 22.41 4.85
N LEU A 78 -3.21 21.17 4.34
CA LEU A 78 -2.07 20.71 3.56
C LEU A 78 -1.90 21.56 2.30
N HIS A 79 -2.97 21.82 1.58
CA HIS A 79 -2.94 22.63 0.36
C HIS A 79 -2.57 24.09 0.63
N GLU A 80 -3.17 24.72 1.62
CA GLU A 80 -2.94 26.12 1.96
C GLU A 80 -1.54 26.37 2.56
N SER A 81 -1.12 25.52 3.50
CA SER A 81 0.13 25.72 4.24
C SER A 81 1.36 25.20 3.49
N CYS A 82 1.22 24.14 2.70
CA CYS A 82 2.34 23.46 2.07
C CYS A 82 2.46 23.72 0.58
N LYS A 83 1.41 24.25 -0.05
CA LYS A 83 1.30 24.37 -1.51
C LYS A 83 1.57 23.03 -2.23
N LEU A 84 1.37 21.92 -1.51
CA LEU A 84 1.48 20.57 -2.05
C LEU A 84 0.16 20.20 -2.71
N GLU A 85 0.19 20.08 -4.02
CA GLU A 85 -0.92 19.55 -4.79
C GLU A 85 -0.71 18.05 -5.05
N PRO A 86 -1.76 17.26 -5.19
CA PRO A 86 -1.63 15.84 -5.57
C PRO A 86 -0.80 15.65 -6.83
N LYS A 87 -0.90 16.57 -7.80
CA LYS A 87 -0.11 16.58 -9.05
C LYS A 87 1.40 16.79 -8.83
N THR A 88 1.82 17.16 -7.63
CA THR A 88 3.24 17.21 -7.25
C THR A 88 3.87 15.83 -7.26
N PHE A 89 3.08 14.80 -6.92
CA PHE A 89 3.51 13.41 -6.89
C PHE A 89 3.39 12.75 -8.26
N GLN A 90 4.35 11.94 -8.62
CA GLN A 90 4.36 11.13 -9.83
C GLN A 90 4.03 9.67 -9.53
N HIS A 91 4.75 9.10 -8.57
CA HIS A 91 4.53 7.72 -8.16
C HIS A 91 4.52 7.62 -6.63
N VAL A 92 3.65 6.77 -6.13
CA VAL A 92 3.62 6.39 -4.72
C VAL A 92 3.69 4.88 -4.61
N VAL A 93 4.58 4.40 -3.75
CA VAL A 93 4.65 2.99 -3.35
C VAL A 93 4.28 2.91 -1.87
N LEU A 94 3.27 2.12 -1.56
CA LEU A 94 2.94 1.74 -0.19
C LEU A 94 3.48 0.34 0.03
N ALA A 95 4.26 0.16 1.08
CA ALA A 95 4.75 -1.15 1.49
C ALA A 95 4.28 -1.45 2.91
N ILE A 96 3.77 -2.66 3.12
CA ILE A 96 3.32 -3.14 4.43
C ILE A 96 4.35 -4.17 4.89
N GLY A 97 5.00 -3.90 6.00
CA GLY A 97 5.96 -4.81 6.63
C GLY A 97 5.27 -5.97 7.35
N PRO A 98 6.06 -6.89 7.92
CA PRO A 98 5.55 -8.01 8.68
C PRO A 98 4.66 -7.53 9.82
N HIS A 99 3.52 -8.17 9.98
CA HIS A 99 2.64 -7.88 11.10
C HIS A 99 3.28 -8.31 12.43
N THR A 100 3.20 -7.43 13.42
CA THR A 100 3.76 -7.67 14.76
C THR A 100 2.68 -8.05 15.79
N GLY A 101 1.42 -8.02 15.38
CA GLY A 101 0.26 -8.24 16.26
C GLY A 101 -0.68 -9.35 15.78
N PRO A 102 -1.75 -9.59 16.54
CA PRO A 102 -2.72 -10.65 16.23
C PRO A 102 -3.63 -10.32 15.04
N GLN A 103 -3.62 -9.11 14.52
CA GLN A 103 -4.48 -8.68 13.41
C GLN A 103 -3.71 -8.65 12.10
N PRO A 104 -4.25 -9.20 10.98
CA PRO A 104 -3.66 -9.07 9.65
C PRO A 104 -3.52 -7.60 9.24
N GLY A 105 -2.46 -7.29 8.51
CA GLY A 105 -2.25 -5.94 7.98
C GLY A 105 -1.82 -4.88 8.99
N THR A 106 -1.50 -5.26 10.24
CA THR A 106 -1.02 -4.33 11.29
C THR A 106 0.50 -4.10 11.26
N GLY A 107 1.19 -4.56 10.23
CA GLY A 107 2.61 -4.29 10.05
C GLY A 107 2.92 -2.81 9.82
N PRO A 108 4.17 -2.40 10.02
CA PRO A 108 4.58 -1.03 9.76
C PRO A 108 4.38 -0.68 8.27
N VAL A 109 3.80 0.50 8.02
CA VAL A 109 3.59 1.00 6.67
C VAL A 109 4.75 1.93 6.33
N LEU A 110 5.37 1.67 5.18
CA LEU A 110 6.34 2.55 4.53
C LEU A 110 5.69 3.15 3.29
N VAL A 111 5.72 4.47 3.18
CA VAL A 111 5.31 5.21 2.00
C VAL A 111 6.56 5.74 1.30
N VAL A 112 6.71 5.46 0.02
CA VAL A 112 7.76 6.01 -0.84
C VAL A 112 7.06 6.84 -1.90
N ALA A 113 7.22 8.16 -1.83
CA ALA A 113 6.59 9.08 -2.77
C ALA A 113 7.65 9.78 -3.61
N THR A 114 7.50 9.74 -4.92
CA THR A 114 8.38 10.40 -5.90
C THR A 114 7.62 11.50 -6.61
N GLY A 115 8.26 12.66 -6.78
CA GLY A 115 7.62 13.80 -7.45
C GLY A 115 8.48 15.06 -7.42
N LYS A 116 7.86 16.20 -7.70
CA LYS A 116 8.51 17.50 -7.62
C LYS A 116 8.57 17.96 -6.15
N LEU A 117 9.45 17.33 -5.37
CA LEU A 117 9.60 17.57 -3.94
C LEU A 117 10.91 18.27 -3.65
N VAL A 118 10.89 19.21 -2.70
CA VAL A 118 12.07 19.89 -2.19
C VAL A 118 12.16 19.65 -0.69
N GLU A 119 13.25 19.07 -0.22
CA GLU A 119 13.41 18.64 1.18
C GLU A 119 13.19 19.79 2.18
N THR A 120 13.80 20.95 1.92
CA THR A 120 13.68 22.13 2.81
C THR A 120 12.25 22.67 2.87
N GLU A 121 11.54 22.66 1.73
CA GLU A 121 10.14 23.13 1.65
C GLU A 121 9.20 22.15 2.37
N LEU A 122 9.38 20.85 2.14
CA LEU A 122 8.59 19.81 2.82
C LEU A 122 8.84 19.87 4.33
N ALA A 123 10.08 19.98 4.79
CA ALA A 123 10.39 20.07 6.20
C ALA A 123 9.81 21.35 6.84
N ALA A 124 9.87 22.50 6.15
CA ALA A 124 9.26 23.73 6.61
C ALA A 124 7.74 23.62 6.71
N CYS A 125 7.10 23.02 5.71
CA CYS A 125 5.67 22.74 5.71
C CYS A 125 5.25 21.84 6.88
N VAL A 126 5.90 20.68 7.04
CA VAL A 126 5.59 19.75 8.13
C VAL A 126 5.79 20.43 9.49
N ARG A 127 6.84 21.23 9.64
CA ARG A 127 7.09 22.01 10.88
C ARG A 127 5.93 22.96 11.19
N ALA A 128 5.47 23.69 10.18
CA ALA A 128 4.33 24.61 10.35
C ALA A 128 3.05 23.88 10.74
N MET A 129 2.71 22.79 10.04
CA MET A 129 1.51 22.00 10.32
C MET A 129 1.54 21.36 11.71
N VAL A 130 2.64 20.73 12.08
CA VAL A 130 2.80 20.07 13.39
C VAL A 130 2.80 21.12 14.51
N GLY A 131 3.43 22.29 14.29
CA GLY A 131 3.49 23.40 15.23
C GLY A 131 2.11 24.01 15.53
N GLN A 132 1.23 24.13 14.53
CA GLN A 132 -0.17 24.57 14.75
C GLN A 132 -0.94 23.68 15.73
N GLY A 133 -0.63 22.39 15.76
CA GLY A 133 -1.22 21.43 16.69
C GLY A 133 -0.40 21.22 17.98
N GLY A 134 0.51 22.13 18.33
CA GLY A 134 1.34 22.05 19.54
C GLY A 134 2.41 20.95 19.49
N GLY A 135 2.70 20.43 18.30
CA GLY A 135 3.74 19.42 18.11
C GLY A 135 5.09 20.00 17.71
N THR A 136 6.04 19.12 17.44
CA THR A 136 7.44 19.47 17.09
C THR A 136 7.94 18.68 15.90
N LEU A 137 8.82 19.30 15.11
CA LEU A 137 9.64 18.64 14.11
C LEU A 137 11.10 18.70 14.52
N THR A 138 11.72 17.55 14.75
CA THR A 138 13.14 17.42 15.01
C THR A 138 13.85 16.81 13.81
N ALA A 139 15.13 17.13 13.65
CA ALA A 139 15.98 16.61 12.60
C ALA A 139 17.22 15.98 13.24
N SER A 140 17.60 14.80 12.79
CA SER A 140 18.79 14.08 13.25
C SER A 140 19.57 13.52 12.04
N PRO A 141 20.90 13.34 12.15
CA PRO A 141 21.68 12.73 11.07
C PRO A 141 21.36 11.23 10.93
N LEU A 142 21.19 10.77 9.69
CA LEU A 142 21.06 9.36 9.31
C LEU A 142 22.04 9.08 8.16
N GLY A 143 23.29 8.75 8.52
CA GLY A 143 24.37 8.66 7.55
C GLY A 143 24.68 10.03 6.92
N ASN A 144 24.56 10.14 5.60
CA ASN A 144 24.69 11.39 4.86
C ASN A 144 23.34 12.09 4.58
N ARG A 145 22.27 11.67 5.23
CA ARG A 145 20.90 12.18 5.07
C ARG A 145 20.37 12.73 6.38
N THR A 146 19.24 13.41 6.31
CA THR A 146 18.51 13.90 7.48
C THR A 146 17.29 13.03 7.72
N LEU A 147 17.16 12.52 8.94
CA LEU A 147 15.94 11.92 9.43
C LEU A 147 15.13 12.98 10.17
N TYR A 148 13.93 13.18 9.75
CA TYR A 148 12.97 14.08 10.39
C TYR A 148 11.98 13.26 11.22
N GLN A 149 11.71 13.73 12.45
CA GLN A 149 10.67 13.18 13.31
C GLN A 149 9.64 14.26 13.61
N ALA A 150 8.43 14.07 13.12
CA ALA A 150 7.26 14.88 13.44
C ALA A 150 6.49 14.23 14.59
N LYS A 151 6.30 14.96 15.69
CA LYS A 151 5.57 14.48 16.87
C LYS A 151 4.43 15.43 17.20
N GLN A 152 3.21 14.90 17.35
CA GLN A 152 2.03 15.65 17.78
C GLN A 152 1.21 14.78 18.74
N GLY A 153 1.20 15.13 20.01
CA GLY A 153 0.63 14.27 21.05
C GLY A 153 1.31 12.90 21.07
N ASN A 154 0.53 11.84 20.94
CA ASN A 154 1.01 10.45 20.87
C ASN A 154 1.33 9.97 19.46
N ARG A 155 1.12 10.80 18.45
CA ARG A 155 1.41 10.45 17.05
C ARG A 155 2.84 10.83 16.71
N ILE A 156 3.55 9.89 16.14
CA ILE A 156 4.93 10.08 15.64
C ILE A 156 4.96 9.64 14.19
N MET A 157 5.62 10.44 13.35
CA MET A 157 5.90 10.11 11.96
C MET A 157 7.35 10.47 11.66
N TYR A 158 8.02 9.59 10.96
CA TYR A 158 9.39 9.80 10.49
C TYR A 158 9.37 9.98 8.98
N PHE A 159 10.26 10.84 8.47
CA PHE A 159 10.50 10.93 7.03
C PHE A 159 11.97 11.27 6.74
N ALA A 160 12.41 10.85 5.58
CA ALA A 160 13.75 11.17 5.06
C ALA A 160 13.73 11.15 3.54
N PHE A 161 14.68 11.82 2.91
CA PHE A 161 14.82 11.79 1.46
C PHE A 161 15.76 10.68 1.02
N GLY A 162 15.27 9.79 0.16
CA GLY A 162 16.04 8.73 -0.47
C GLY A 162 16.84 9.23 -1.67
N ARG A 163 16.24 10.17 -2.42
CA ARG A 163 16.77 10.93 -3.54
C ARG A 163 16.19 12.34 -3.49
N ALA A 164 16.73 13.29 -4.24
CA ALA A 164 16.26 14.67 -4.22
C ALA A 164 14.75 14.85 -4.50
N ASP A 165 14.16 13.94 -5.28
CA ASP A 165 12.75 13.92 -5.67
C ASP A 165 11.94 12.82 -4.97
N THR A 166 12.50 12.12 -3.99
CA THR A 166 11.88 10.95 -3.37
C THR A 166 11.91 11.04 -1.86
N VAL A 167 10.74 11.09 -1.24
CA VAL A 167 10.56 11.06 0.20
C VAL A 167 10.05 9.69 0.67
N LEU A 168 10.60 9.21 1.77
CA LEU A 168 10.17 8.03 2.50
C LEU A 168 9.50 8.46 3.79
N MET A 169 8.35 7.86 4.12
CA MET A 169 7.58 8.19 5.33
C MET A 169 7.11 6.92 6.02
N SER A 170 7.20 6.88 7.35
CA SER A 170 6.68 5.78 8.17
C SER A 170 6.41 6.25 9.60
N ALA A 171 5.50 5.60 10.31
CA ALA A 171 5.36 5.76 11.75
C ALA A 171 6.46 5.02 12.54
N ASN A 172 7.28 4.21 11.86
CA ASN A 172 8.34 3.42 12.45
C ASN A 172 9.71 3.85 11.90
N GLU A 173 10.60 4.32 12.76
CA GLU A 173 11.95 4.76 12.40
C GLU A 173 12.77 3.64 11.76
N ALA A 174 12.65 2.41 12.28
CA ALA A 174 13.38 1.27 11.76
C ALA A 174 13.04 1.00 10.28
N SER A 175 11.78 1.22 9.85
CA SER A 175 11.37 1.07 8.46
C SER A 175 12.08 2.06 7.53
N ILE A 176 12.28 3.31 7.98
CA ILE A 176 13.04 4.32 7.21
C ILE A 176 14.52 3.92 7.13
N THR A 177 15.09 3.49 8.26
CA THR A 177 16.50 3.09 8.33
C THR A 177 16.78 1.87 7.46
N GLU A 178 15.91 0.86 7.47
CA GLU A 178 16.01 -0.33 6.62
C GLU A 178 15.85 0.04 5.14
N ALA A 179 14.88 0.90 4.83
CA ALA A 179 14.63 1.36 3.46
C ALA A 179 15.82 2.12 2.86
N LEU A 180 16.51 2.94 3.65
CA LEU A 180 17.69 3.70 3.23
C LEU A 180 18.99 2.90 3.30
N GLY A 181 18.97 1.77 4.01
CA GLY A 181 20.13 0.90 4.18
C GLY A 181 20.47 0.09 2.91
N ALA A 182 21.66 -0.51 2.91
CA ALA A 182 22.16 -1.36 1.83
C ALA A 182 21.60 -2.81 1.88
N GLY A 183 20.57 -3.07 2.70
CA GLY A 183 19.91 -4.37 2.81
C GLY A 183 19.20 -4.79 1.52
N LYS A 184 18.79 -6.07 1.48
CA LYS A 184 17.98 -6.61 0.37
C LYS A 184 16.69 -5.82 0.21
N LYS A 185 16.30 -5.60 -1.03
CA LYS A 185 15.08 -4.87 -1.41
C LYS A 185 14.00 -5.84 -1.87
N ILE A 186 12.78 -5.33 -1.97
CA ILE A 186 11.62 -6.14 -2.38
C ILE A 186 11.81 -6.79 -3.76
N THR A 187 12.57 -6.16 -4.64
CA THR A 187 12.97 -6.69 -5.95
C THR A 187 13.88 -7.92 -5.87
N ASP A 188 14.56 -8.11 -4.72
CA ASP A 188 15.40 -9.27 -4.45
C ASP A 188 14.62 -10.43 -3.81
N ASN A 189 13.34 -10.21 -3.47
CA ASN A 189 12.46 -11.23 -2.93
C ASN A 189 11.82 -12.02 -4.09
N PRO A 190 12.18 -13.31 -4.29
CA PRO A 190 11.74 -14.07 -5.45
C PRO A 190 10.24 -14.33 -5.47
N ASP A 191 9.59 -14.50 -4.30
CA ASP A 191 8.15 -14.69 -4.21
C ASP A 191 7.42 -13.41 -4.63
N MET A 192 7.84 -12.27 -4.09
CA MET A 192 7.24 -10.98 -4.44
C MET A 192 7.45 -10.64 -5.92
N ALA A 193 8.64 -10.88 -6.45
CA ALA A 193 8.92 -10.67 -7.88
C ALA A 193 8.00 -11.53 -8.77
N LYS A 194 7.80 -12.81 -8.39
CA LYS A 194 6.87 -13.72 -9.07
C LYS A 194 5.43 -13.22 -9.00
N TRP A 195 4.97 -12.77 -7.84
CA TRP A 195 3.59 -12.27 -7.66
C TRP A 195 3.38 -10.94 -8.40
N ALA A 196 4.31 -10.01 -8.28
CA ALA A 196 4.25 -8.73 -9.00
C ALA A 196 4.22 -8.92 -10.52
N ALA A 197 4.88 -9.94 -11.06
CA ALA A 197 4.84 -10.26 -12.49
C ALA A 197 3.46 -10.75 -12.99
N LEU A 198 2.56 -11.15 -12.08
CA LEU A 198 1.18 -11.54 -12.40
C LEU A 198 0.23 -10.32 -12.47
N ALA A 199 0.62 -9.19 -11.90
CA ALA A 199 -0.12 -7.93 -12.00
C ALA A 199 0.09 -7.29 -13.37
N ASP A 200 -0.92 -6.58 -13.87
CA ASP A 200 -0.71 -5.60 -14.94
C ASP A 200 0.00 -4.37 -14.36
N GLN A 201 1.33 -4.38 -14.40
CA GLN A 201 2.15 -3.27 -13.90
C GLN A 201 2.01 -1.99 -14.72
N LYS A 202 1.30 -2.02 -15.85
CA LYS A 202 0.95 -0.84 -16.64
C LYS A 202 -0.35 -0.19 -16.15
N ALA A 203 -1.12 -0.86 -15.29
CA ALA A 203 -2.30 -0.26 -14.68
C ALA A 203 -1.90 0.92 -13.77
N PRO A 204 -2.71 1.97 -13.68
CA PRO A 204 -2.46 3.12 -12.79
C PRO A 204 -2.29 2.73 -11.33
N ILE A 205 -2.95 1.66 -10.88
CA ILE A 205 -2.79 1.07 -9.56
C ILE A 205 -2.57 -0.42 -9.73
N TRP A 206 -1.52 -0.93 -9.11
CA TRP A 206 -1.36 -2.37 -8.98
C TRP A 206 -0.79 -2.73 -7.60
N ALA A 207 -1.07 -3.94 -7.16
CA ALA A 207 -0.64 -4.44 -5.86
C ALA A 207 -0.29 -5.92 -5.95
N ALA A 208 0.63 -6.34 -5.08
CA ALA A 208 0.93 -7.73 -4.83
C ALA A 208 1.25 -7.92 -3.35
N GLY A 209 0.81 -9.02 -2.76
CA GLY A 209 1.10 -9.27 -1.35
C GLY A 209 0.78 -10.68 -0.90
N ARG A 210 1.47 -11.09 0.14
CA ARG A 210 1.25 -12.35 0.84
C ARG A 210 -0.09 -12.31 1.57
N VAL A 211 -0.81 -13.41 1.56
CA VAL A 211 -2.03 -13.55 2.36
C VAL A 211 -1.68 -14.12 3.73
N ASP A 212 -2.12 -13.44 4.77
CA ASP A 212 -1.97 -13.88 6.16
C ASP A 212 -2.60 -15.27 6.38
N GLU A 213 -1.95 -16.08 7.22
CA GLU A 213 -2.38 -17.45 7.50
C GLU A 213 -3.80 -17.53 8.08
N ARG A 214 -4.23 -16.56 8.87
CA ARG A 214 -5.59 -16.51 9.44
C ARG A 214 -6.63 -16.24 8.38
N VAL A 215 -6.33 -15.34 7.43
CA VAL A 215 -7.19 -15.07 6.27
C VAL A 215 -7.32 -16.34 5.44
N ARG A 216 -6.20 -17.03 5.21
CA ARG A 216 -6.17 -18.32 4.50
C ARG A 216 -7.02 -19.37 5.21
N ALA A 217 -6.83 -19.55 6.52
CA ALA A 217 -7.62 -20.49 7.32
C ALA A 217 -9.12 -20.11 7.39
N GLY A 218 -9.42 -18.80 7.41
CA GLY A 218 -10.80 -18.30 7.33
C GLY A 218 -11.47 -18.69 6.02
N LEU A 219 -10.77 -18.56 4.89
CA LEU A 219 -11.30 -18.95 3.58
C LEU A 219 -11.58 -20.47 3.50
N VAL A 220 -10.67 -21.31 4.02
CA VAL A 220 -10.87 -22.76 4.08
C VAL A 220 -12.18 -23.09 4.81
N LYS A 221 -12.43 -22.46 5.96
CA LYS A 221 -13.69 -22.65 6.71
C LYS A 221 -14.91 -22.14 5.93
N THR A 222 -14.82 -20.96 5.32
CA THR A 222 -15.92 -20.35 4.56
C THR A 222 -16.31 -21.20 3.35
N THR A 223 -15.37 -21.89 2.74
CA THR A 223 -15.61 -22.80 1.62
C THR A 223 -16.03 -24.21 2.06
N ASN A 224 -16.33 -24.44 3.36
CA ASN A 224 -16.61 -25.75 3.93
C ASN A 224 -15.53 -26.80 3.60
N ASN A 225 -14.26 -26.40 3.64
CA ASN A 225 -13.09 -27.21 3.29
C ASN A 225 -13.06 -27.69 1.83
N ALA A 226 -13.84 -27.07 0.92
CA ALA A 226 -13.73 -27.33 -0.51
C ALA A 226 -12.35 -26.91 -1.07
N VAL A 227 -11.73 -25.92 -0.44
CA VAL A 227 -10.34 -25.48 -0.66
C VAL A 227 -9.50 -26.01 0.48
N SER A 228 -8.43 -26.73 0.17
CA SER A 228 -7.56 -27.35 1.18
C SER A 228 -6.61 -26.35 1.83
N ALA A 229 -6.21 -25.31 1.09
CA ALA A 229 -5.40 -24.21 1.57
C ALA A 229 -5.85 -22.89 0.90
N GLY A 230 -5.95 -21.82 1.67
CA GLY A 230 -6.24 -20.50 1.15
C GLY A 230 -5.11 -19.96 0.25
N PRO A 231 -5.33 -18.85 -0.49
CA PRO A 231 -4.34 -18.28 -1.40
C PRO A 231 -3.07 -17.86 -0.67
N GLN A 232 -1.93 -18.11 -1.27
CA GLN A 232 -0.61 -17.70 -0.75
C GLN A 232 -0.38 -16.20 -0.94
N ALA A 233 -0.90 -15.66 -2.06
CA ALA A 233 -0.78 -14.26 -2.39
C ALA A 233 -2.03 -13.76 -3.13
N LEU A 234 -2.25 -12.46 -3.04
CA LEU A 234 -3.19 -11.71 -3.87
C LEU A 234 -2.44 -10.73 -4.75
N VAL A 235 -2.95 -10.58 -5.96
CA VAL A 235 -2.46 -9.64 -6.96
C VAL A 235 -3.65 -8.85 -7.48
N VAL A 236 -3.50 -7.54 -7.60
CA VAL A 236 -4.59 -6.66 -8.04
C VAL A 236 -4.05 -5.67 -9.06
N SER A 237 -4.85 -5.36 -10.07
CA SER A 237 -4.61 -4.26 -11.00
C SER A 237 -5.91 -3.50 -11.19
N ILE A 238 -5.85 -2.16 -11.14
CA ILE A 238 -7.02 -1.27 -11.27
C ILE A 238 -6.69 -0.17 -12.27
N ASP A 239 -7.55 -0.01 -13.26
CA ASP A 239 -7.51 1.10 -14.21
C ASP A 239 -8.89 1.78 -14.25
N ALA A 240 -8.94 3.03 -13.81
CA ALA A 240 -10.15 3.85 -13.76
C ALA A 240 -10.14 4.97 -14.81
N THR A 241 -9.21 4.96 -15.78
CA THR A 241 -9.03 6.04 -16.75
C THR A 241 -10.14 6.12 -17.79
N LYS A 242 -10.78 4.99 -18.12
CA LYS A 242 -11.88 4.89 -19.09
C LYS A 242 -12.95 3.92 -18.60
N GLY A 243 -13.71 4.32 -17.58
CA GLY A 243 -14.56 3.41 -16.83
C GLY A 243 -13.76 2.76 -15.69
N LEU A 244 -14.06 1.53 -15.31
CA LEU A 244 -13.37 0.81 -14.23
C LEU A 244 -13.00 -0.59 -14.71
N LYS A 245 -11.72 -0.89 -14.77
CA LYS A 245 -11.20 -2.23 -15.02
C LYS A 245 -10.46 -2.72 -13.77
N ILE A 246 -10.89 -3.85 -13.25
CA ILE A 246 -10.28 -4.52 -12.10
C ILE A 246 -9.87 -5.93 -12.53
N ALA A 247 -8.63 -6.30 -12.25
CA ALA A 247 -8.15 -7.66 -12.35
C ALA A 247 -7.59 -8.09 -11.00
N LEU A 248 -8.13 -9.17 -10.44
CA LEU A 248 -7.67 -9.78 -9.19
C LEU A 248 -7.18 -11.19 -9.48
N GLY A 249 -6.00 -11.52 -8.98
CA GLY A 249 -5.43 -12.87 -9.01
C GLY A 249 -5.22 -13.40 -7.60
N ALA A 250 -5.76 -14.57 -7.30
CA ALA A 250 -5.46 -15.30 -6.08
C ALA A 250 -4.53 -16.47 -6.41
N VAL A 251 -3.31 -16.45 -5.89
CA VAL A 251 -2.28 -17.47 -6.13
C VAL A 251 -2.48 -18.60 -5.12
N MET A 252 -2.96 -19.73 -5.60
CA MET A 252 -3.24 -20.92 -4.78
C MET A 252 -2.00 -21.82 -4.67
N ALA A 253 -2.00 -22.71 -3.70
CA ALA A 253 -0.94 -23.69 -3.52
C ALA A 253 -0.91 -24.74 -4.65
N ASN A 254 -2.07 -25.06 -5.21
CA ASN A 254 -2.24 -26.08 -6.25
C ASN A 254 -3.43 -25.77 -7.17
N PRO A 255 -3.51 -26.38 -8.37
CA PRO A 255 -4.59 -26.16 -9.33
C PRO A 255 -5.98 -26.66 -8.84
N ALA A 256 -6.04 -27.68 -7.98
CA ALA A 256 -7.29 -28.21 -7.49
C ALA A 256 -7.98 -27.18 -6.58
N ASP A 257 -7.24 -26.52 -5.69
CA ASP A 257 -7.76 -25.44 -4.83
C ASP A 257 -8.21 -24.23 -5.67
N ALA A 258 -7.48 -23.87 -6.74
CA ALA A 258 -7.89 -22.80 -7.64
C ALA A 258 -9.24 -23.11 -8.29
N LYS A 259 -9.44 -24.35 -8.73
CA LYS A 259 -10.69 -24.81 -9.35
C LYS A 259 -11.85 -24.89 -8.36
N ALA A 260 -11.58 -25.35 -7.15
CA ALA A 260 -12.57 -25.37 -6.07
C ALA A 260 -13.04 -23.95 -5.70
N LEU A 261 -12.08 -23.02 -5.59
CA LEU A 261 -12.37 -21.61 -5.31
C LEU A 261 -13.11 -20.92 -6.47
N GLU A 262 -12.80 -21.27 -7.73
CA GLU A 262 -13.57 -20.82 -8.91
C GLU A 262 -15.05 -21.23 -8.79
N SER A 263 -15.29 -22.51 -8.50
CA SER A 263 -16.65 -23.03 -8.38
C SER A 263 -17.41 -22.35 -7.25
N PHE A 264 -16.78 -22.17 -6.11
CA PHE A 264 -17.34 -21.45 -4.97
C PHE A 264 -17.66 -20.00 -5.34
N ALA A 265 -16.69 -19.27 -5.92
CA ALA A 265 -16.86 -17.87 -6.29
C ALA A 265 -17.97 -17.67 -7.35
N LYS A 266 -18.09 -18.56 -8.34
CA LYS A 266 -19.19 -18.54 -9.32
C LYS A 266 -20.56 -18.75 -8.66
N THR A 267 -20.64 -19.64 -7.68
CA THR A 267 -21.88 -19.84 -6.92
C THR A 267 -22.28 -18.58 -6.14
N GLN A 268 -21.31 -17.94 -5.48
CA GLN A 268 -21.57 -16.68 -4.76
C GLN A 268 -21.96 -15.55 -5.73
N LEU A 269 -21.30 -15.46 -6.89
CA LEU A 269 -21.62 -14.46 -7.92
C LEU A 269 -23.05 -14.65 -8.44
N ALA A 270 -23.48 -15.89 -8.69
CA ALA A 270 -24.86 -16.19 -9.12
C ALA A 270 -25.90 -15.76 -8.07
N ALA A 271 -25.64 -16.00 -6.77
CA ALA A 271 -26.47 -15.52 -5.70
C ALA A 271 -26.54 -13.98 -5.62
N LEU A 272 -25.38 -13.30 -5.80
CA LEU A 272 -25.33 -11.84 -5.87
C LEU A 272 -26.06 -11.30 -7.09
N ALA A 273 -26.00 -11.96 -8.24
CA ALA A 273 -26.70 -11.55 -9.46
C ALA A 273 -28.21 -11.48 -9.26
N MET A 274 -28.80 -12.45 -8.55
CA MET A 274 -30.24 -12.43 -8.21
C MET A 274 -30.59 -11.23 -7.32
N ALA A 275 -29.79 -10.94 -6.31
CA ALA A 275 -29.99 -9.77 -5.45
C ALA A 275 -29.76 -8.44 -6.17
N ALA A 276 -28.79 -8.40 -7.09
CA ALA A 276 -28.43 -7.22 -7.87
C ALA A 276 -29.52 -6.83 -8.89
N GLN A 277 -30.26 -7.80 -9.44
CA GLN A 277 -31.39 -7.53 -10.34
C GLN A 277 -32.45 -6.67 -9.65
N ALA A 278 -32.75 -6.92 -8.38
CA ALA A 278 -33.69 -6.12 -7.60
C ALA A 278 -33.25 -4.65 -7.39
N LYS A 279 -31.93 -4.37 -7.55
CA LYS A 279 -31.32 -3.03 -7.38
C LYS A 279 -30.87 -2.42 -8.72
N SER A 280 -31.29 -2.95 -9.86
CA SER A 280 -30.87 -2.53 -11.19
C SER A 280 -29.36 -2.65 -11.45
N LEU A 281 -28.65 -3.44 -10.66
CA LEU A 281 -27.19 -3.69 -10.78
C LEU A 281 -26.86 -4.99 -11.54
N GLY A 282 -27.84 -5.63 -12.17
CA GLY A 282 -27.64 -6.91 -12.85
C GLY A 282 -26.60 -6.86 -13.96
N ARG A 283 -26.50 -5.74 -14.69
CA ARG A 283 -25.45 -5.54 -15.72
C ARG A 283 -24.06 -5.58 -15.13
N VAL A 284 -23.82 -4.85 -14.03
CA VAL A 284 -22.53 -4.76 -13.33
C VAL A 284 -22.02 -6.14 -12.91
N VAL A 285 -22.93 -6.98 -12.38
CA VAL A 285 -22.55 -8.33 -11.94
C VAL A 285 -22.22 -9.25 -13.12
N ASN A 286 -22.87 -9.07 -14.27
CA ASN A 286 -22.62 -9.86 -15.48
C ASN A 286 -21.25 -9.58 -16.12
N GLU A 287 -20.66 -8.40 -15.86
CA GLU A 287 -19.31 -8.06 -16.33
C GLU A 287 -18.20 -8.75 -15.52
N VAL A 288 -18.53 -9.42 -14.40
CA VAL A 288 -17.55 -10.14 -13.58
C VAL A 288 -17.28 -11.52 -14.19
N LYS A 289 -16.03 -11.73 -14.58
CA LYS A 289 -15.54 -13.03 -15.11
C LYS A 289 -14.66 -13.71 -14.07
N ILE A 290 -14.92 -14.99 -13.83
CA ILE A 290 -14.18 -15.79 -12.85
C ILE A 290 -13.64 -17.02 -13.58
N ALA A 291 -12.32 -17.27 -13.52
CA ALA A 291 -11.68 -18.42 -14.13
C ALA A 291 -10.45 -18.87 -13.35
N ALA A 292 -10.25 -20.17 -13.22
CA ALA A 292 -8.99 -20.74 -12.75
C ALA A 292 -8.08 -21.06 -13.93
N ASP A 293 -6.83 -20.60 -13.85
CA ASP A 293 -5.75 -20.90 -14.79
C ASP A 293 -4.57 -21.47 -13.98
N ALA A 294 -4.28 -22.75 -14.18
CA ALA A 294 -3.35 -23.50 -13.34
C ALA A 294 -3.68 -23.28 -11.84
N SER A 295 -2.73 -22.77 -11.05
CA SER A 295 -2.91 -22.48 -9.62
C SER A 295 -3.34 -21.05 -9.33
N ILE A 296 -3.88 -20.32 -10.32
CA ILE A 296 -4.29 -18.93 -10.13
C ILE A 296 -5.78 -18.82 -10.39
N LEU A 297 -6.55 -18.33 -9.40
CA LEU A 297 -7.91 -17.87 -9.63
C LEU A 297 -7.85 -16.43 -10.11
N ARG A 298 -8.44 -16.14 -11.26
CA ARG A 298 -8.59 -14.79 -11.82
C ARG A 298 -10.03 -14.32 -11.70
N ILE A 299 -10.22 -13.09 -11.25
CA ILE A 299 -11.50 -12.40 -11.23
C ILE A 299 -11.28 -11.08 -11.95
N ASP A 300 -11.93 -10.91 -13.09
CA ASP A 300 -11.85 -9.72 -13.92
C ASP A 300 -13.20 -9.04 -13.98
N ALA A 301 -13.25 -7.72 -13.87
CA ALA A 301 -14.43 -6.91 -14.07
C ALA A 301 -14.06 -5.71 -14.94
N THR A 302 -14.93 -5.41 -15.94
CA THR A 302 -14.78 -4.23 -16.79
C THR A 302 -16.11 -3.52 -16.87
N LEU A 303 -16.18 -2.33 -16.29
CA LEU A 303 -17.37 -1.50 -16.24
C LEU A 303 -17.16 -0.26 -17.07
N ASP A 304 -18.15 0.12 -17.88
CA ASP A 304 -18.16 1.42 -18.54
C ASP A 304 -18.51 2.55 -17.55
N SER A 305 -18.45 3.80 -18.00
CA SER A 305 -18.72 4.95 -17.14
C SER A 305 -20.16 4.97 -16.60
N ASP A 306 -21.13 4.49 -17.38
CA ASP A 306 -22.53 4.46 -16.94
C ASP A 306 -22.76 3.39 -15.87
N GLU A 307 -22.14 2.23 -16.02
CA GLU A 307 -22.19 1.15 -15.05
C GLU A 307 -21.49 1.54 -13.72
N VAL A 308 -20.40 2.28 -13.83
CA VAL A 308 -19.71 2.84 -12.65
C VAL A 308 -20.60 3.85 -11.93
N ASN A 309 -21.25 4.77 -12.66
CA ASN A 309 -22.18 5.74 -12.09
C ASN A 309 -23.40 5.05 -11.42
N GLN A 310 -23.91 3.99 -12.02
CA GLN A 310 -24.97 3.16 -11.41
C GLN A 310 -24.50 2.54 -10.10
N LEU A 311 -23.27 2.00 -10.07
CA LEU A 311 -22.70 1.39 -8.86
C LEU A 311 -22.55 2.44 -7.76
N ILE A 312 -22.00 3.62 -8.05
CA ILE A 312 -21.85 4.72 -7.10
C ILE A 312 -23.22 5.14 -6.56
N SER A 313 -24.20 5.37 -7.45
CA SER A 313 -25.56 5.75 -7.04
C SER A 313 -26.22 4.73 -6.12
N ALA A 314 -26.00 3.44 -6.37
CA ALA A 314 -26.53 2.36 -5.55
C ALA A 314 -25.88 2.27 -4.16
N LEU A 315 -24.59 2.63 -4.07
CA LEU A 315 -23.85 2.72 -2.81
C LEU A 315 -24.29 3.95 -1.99
N ASP A 316 -24.51 5.07 -2.66
CA ASP A 316 -24.97 6.30 -2.02
C ASP A 316 -26.44 6.20 -1.55
N GLY A 317 -27.32 5.55 -2.33
CA GLY A 317 -28.71 5.31 -1.96
C GLY A 317 -28.89 4.28 -0.83
N GLY A 318 -27.90 3.43 -0.58
CA GLY A 318 -27.94 2.41 0.48
C GLY A 318 -27.57 2.92 1.88
N GLY A 319 -26.96 4.10 1.99
CA GLY A 319 -26.55 4.71 3.27
C GLY A 319 -27.64 5.45 4.04
N GLY A 320 -28.83 5.64 3.45
CA GLY A 320 -29.90 6.52 3.98
C GLY A 320 -31.02 5.88 4.79
N SER A 321 -31.01 4.59 5.12
CA SER A 321 -32.15 3.96 5.80
C SER A 321 -31.83 3.06 6.99
N ALA A 322 -30.84 3.43 7.81
CA ALA A 322 -30.91 3.06 9.20
C ALA A 322 -31.84 4.06 9.93
N GLN A 323 -33.09 4.12 9.50
CA GLN A 323 -34.14 4.76 10.29
C GLN A 323 -34.20 4.00 11.61
N SER A 324 -33.68 4.62 12.68
CA SER A 324 -33.88 4.19 14.06
C SER A 324 -35.39 3.94 14.23
N ALA A 325 -35.75 2.68 14.40
CA ALA A 325 -37.10 2.34 14.79
C ALA A 325 -37.43 3.13 16.08
N PRO A 326 -38.59 3.81 16.16
CA PRO A 326 -39.00 4.50 17.38
C PRO A 326 -39.02 3.47 18.52
N PRO A 327 -38.59 3.85 19.73
CA PRO A 327 -38.64 2.98 20.88
C PRO A 327 -40.10 2.52 21.10
N PRO A 328 -40.35 1.26 21.47
CA PRO A 328 -41.69 0.76 21.72
C PRO A 328 -42.31 1.61 22.82
N ALA A 329 -43.50 2.13 22.54
CA ALA A 329 -44.30 2.91 23.51
C ALA A 329 -44.45 2.09 24.79
N GLY A 330 -43.91 2.64 25.87
CA GLY A 330 -44.01 2.05 27.21
C GLY A 330 -45.50 1.83 27.57
N SER A 331 -45.85 0.61 27.87
CA SER A 331 -47.12 0.24 28.47
C SER A 331 -47.12 0.86 29.90
N ASN A 332 -47.87 1.92 30.06
CA ASN A 332 -48.26 2.41 31.38
C ASN A 332 -49.05 1.33 32.12
N GLY A 333 -48.38 0.61 33.00
CA GLY A 333 -49.00 -0.24 34.00
C GLY A 333 -49.71 0.62 35.01
N SER A 334 -51.04 0.68 34.90
CA SER A 334 -51.94 1.24 35.91
C SER A 334 -51.79 0.41 37.19
N ALA A 335 -51.27 1.07 38.23
CA ALA A 335 -51.45 0.62 39.63
C ALA A 335 -52.72 1.27 40.15
N GLY A 336 -53.68 0.52 40.48
CA GLY A 336 -54.82 0.87 41.33
C GLY A 336 -55.01 -0.19 42.42
N PRO A 337 -55.86 0.05 43.37
CA PRO A 337 -55.56 0.74 44.66
C PRO A 337 -55.11 -0.20 45.76
#